data_3bf8bce3a0cf1214e21bdac3b4456f49
#
_entry.id   3bf8bce3a0cf1214e21bdac3b4456f49
#
_cell.length_a   1.000
_cell.length_b   1.000
_cell.length_c   1.000
_cell.angle_alpha   90.00
_cell.angle_beta   90.00
_cell.angle_gamma   90.00
#
_symmetry.space_group_name_H-M   'P 1'
#
loop_
_entity.id
_entity.type
_entity.pdbx_description
1 polymer ?
#
loop_
_entity_poly.entity_id
_entity_poly.type
_entity_poly.pdbx_seq_one_letter_code
_entity_poly.pdbx_strand_id
1 'polypeptide(L)'
;MDCIFCKIIAGEIPSDKVYEDEHVFAFRDINPQAPVHVLIVPKKHMRNILECDAQTAVAVTEAVGKVARQEGVSVSGFRVVTNCGRDGAQSV
;
A
#
# COMPACT_ATOMS: atom_id res chain seq x y z
N MET A 1 17.33 -3.46 8.70
CA MET A 1 16.76 -3.48 7.36
C MET A 1 16.46 -2.07 6.92
N ASP A 2 16.96 -1.64 5.76
CA ASP A 2 16.88 -0.26 5.31
C ASP A 2 15.66 0.06 4.45
N CYS A 3 14.61 -0.73 4.60
CA CYS A 3 13.37 -0.52 3.86
C CYS A 3 12.52 0.54 4.56
N ILE A 4 12.19 1.62 3.84
CA ILE A 4 11.38 2.70 4.40
C ILE A 4 9.98 2.19 4.82
N PHE A 5 9.39 1.27 4.04
CA PHE A 5 8.09 0.72 4.38
C PHE A 5 8.16 -0.19 5.61
N CYS A 6 9.23 -0.97 5.76
CA CYS A 6 9.44 -1.76 6.96
C CYS A 6 9.56 -0.86 8.21
N LYS A 7 10.22 0.28 8.07
CA LYS A 7 10.36 1.25 9.17
C LYS A 7 9.02 1.89 9.51
N ILE A 8 8.19 2.19 8.53
CA ILE A 8 6.84 2.74 8.75
C ILE A 8 5.98 1.72 9.49
N ILE A 9 6.00 0.46 9.06
CA ILE A 9 5.24 -0.61 9.71
C ILE A 9 5.69 -0.81 11.16
N ALA A 10 6.99 -0.70 11.42
CA ALA A 10 7.55 -0.84 12.76
C ALA A 10 7.31 0.38 13.65
N GLY A 11 6.77 1.47 13.10
CA GLY A 11 6.53 2.70 13.84
C GLY A 11 7.76 3.59 14.02
N GLU A 12 8.86 3.28 13.34
CA GLU A 12 10.10 4.09 13.42
C GLU A 12 9.99 5.38 12.62
N ILE A 13 9.14 5.40 11.59
CA ILE A 13 8.88 6.58 10.77
C ILE A 13 7.39 6.90 10.88
N PRO A 14 7.01 8.15 11.23
CA PRO A 14 5.60 8.53 11.32
C PRO A 14 4.87 8.38 9.99
N SER A 15 3.60 8.02 10.05
CA SER A 15 2.75 7.92 8.86
C SER A 15 1.30 8.23 9.24
N ASP A 16 0.51 8.63 8.25
CA ASP A 16 -0.93 8.85 8.42
C ASP A 16 -1.65 7.54 8.08
N LYS A 17 -1.75 6.67 9.07
CA LYS A 17 -2.35 5.34 8.92
C LYS A 17 -3.84 5.44 8.67
N VAL A 18 -4.34 4.73 7.66
CA VAL A 18 -5.77 4.63 7.36
C VAL A 18 -6.33 3.24 7.60
N TYR A 19 -5.49 2.20 7.57
CA TYR A 19 -5.94 0.82 7.78
C TYR A 19 -4.76 -0.07 8.13
N GLU A 20 -5.00 -1.07 8.94
CA GLU A 20 -3.99 -2.07 9.27
C GLU A 20 -4.67 -3.38 9.64
N ASP A 21 -4.12 -4.49 9.20
CA ASP A 21 -4.51 -5.81 9.68
C ASP A 21 -3.26 -6.68 9.85
N GLU A 22 -3.46 -7.99 9.99
CA GLU A 22 -2.36 -8.94 10.21
C GLU A 22 -1.34 -8.95 9.07
N HIS A 23 -1.79 -8.67 7.85
CA HIS A 23 -0.97 -8.84 6.63
C HIS A 23 -0.58 -7.56 5.93
N VAL A 24 -1.30 -6.46 6.15
CA VAL A 24 -1.08 -5.21 5.42
C VAL A 24 -1.14 -3.99 6.33
N PHE A 25 -0.50 -2.93 5.86
CA PHE A 25 -0.49 -1.61 6.48
C PHE A 25 -0.79 -0.58 5.40
N ALA A 26 -1.74 0.31 5.62
CA ALA A 26 -2.12 1.32 4.63
C ALA A 26 -2.03 2.72 5.25
N PHE A 27 -1.45 3.66 4.49
CA PHE A 27 -1.25 5.02 4.94
C PHE A 27 -1.32 5.99 3.76
N ARG A 28 -1.59 7.27 4.06
CA ARG A 28 -1.69 8.29 3.03
C ARG A 28 -0.31 8.64 2.49
N ASP A 29 -0.21 8.82 1.16
CA ASP A 29 1.02 9.27 0.54
C ASP A 29 1.31 10.71 0.96
N ILE A 30 2.55 11.01 1.33
CA ILE A 30 2.95 12.37 1.72
C ILE A 30 3.08 13.30 0.51
N ASN A 31 3.18 12.74 -0.69
CA ASN A 31 3.20 13.47 -1.96
C ASN A 31 2.06 13.00 -2.84
N PRO A 32 0.79 13.27 -2.46
CA PRO A 32 -0.35 12.70 -3.16
C PRO A 32 -0.46 13.20 -4.60
N GLN A 33 -0.78 12.26 -5.51
CA GLN A 33 -1.03 12.57 -6.91
C GLN A 33 -2.54 12.71 -7.20
N ALA A 34 -3.37 12.57 -6.18
CA ALA A 34 -4.83 12.66 -6.26
C ALA A 34 -5.38 13.07 -4.89
N PRO A 35 -6.64 13.55 -4.81
CA PRO A 35 -7.26 13.90 -3.52
C PRO A 35 -7.27 12.75 -2.51
N VAL A 36 -7.44 11.51 -3.01
CA VAL A 36 -7.31 10.30 -2.20
C VAL A 36 -6.17 9.47 -2.81
N HIS A 37 -5.08 9.37 -2.08
CA HIS A 37 -3.89 8.62 -2.52
C HIS A 37 -3.35 7.84 -1.33
N VAL A 38 -3.66 6.54 -1.29
CA VAL A 38 -3.29 5.66 -0.19
C VAL A 38 -2.32 4.60 -0.70
N LEU A 39 -1.27 4.36 0.08
CA LEU A 39 -0.30 3.29 -0.16
C LEU A 39 -0.69 2.10 0.70
N ILE A 40 -0.86 0.94 0.07
CA ILE A 40 -1.14 -0.31 0.79
C ILE A 40 0.11 -1.18 0.66
N VAL A 41 0.75 -1.46 1.79
CA VAL A 41 1.99 -2.22 1.79
C VAL A 41 1.80 -3.52 2.57
N PRO A 42 2.32 -4.66 2.06
CA PRO A 42 2.29 -5.90 2.82
C PRO A 42 3.30 -5.83 3.97
N LYS A 43 2.94 -6.45 5.09
CA LYS A 43 3.86 -6.53 6.23
C LYS A 43 5.03 -7.46 5.95
N LYS A 44 4.82 -8.47 5.09
CA LYS A 44 5.89 -9.31 4.60
C LYS A 44 6.72 -8.51 3.60
N HIS A 45 8.01 -8.34 3.88
CA HIS A 45 8.90 -7.59 3.00
C HIS A 45 9.00 -8.24 1.63
N MET A 46 8.82 -7.43 0.57
CA MET A 46 9.03 -7.84 -0.81
C MET A 46 9.44 -6.62 -1.63
N ARG A 47 10.20 -6.84 -2.68
CA ARG A 47 10.72 -5.74 -3.50
C ARG A 47 9.64 -5.16 -4.40
N ASN A 48 8.82 -6.01 -4.99
CA ASN A 48 7.75 -5.63 -5.91
C ASN A 48 6.80 -6.81 -6.14
N ILE A 49 5.82 -6.62 -7.03
CA ILE A 49 4.78 -7.61 -7.28
C ILE A 49 5.32 -8.97 -7.76
N LEU A 50 6.51 -9.00 -8.35
CA LEU A 50 7.09 -10.28 -8.81
C LEU A 50 7.41 -11.22 -7.66
N GLU A 51 7.59 -10.69 -6.45
CA GLU A 51 7.86 -11.48 -5.24
C GLU A 51 6.60 -11.76 -4.42
N CYS A 52 5.43 -11.31 -4.90
CA CYS A 52 4.20 -11.42 -4.15
C CYS A 52 3.64 -12.84 -4.21
N ASP A 53 3.40 -13.46 -3.05
CA ASP A 53 2.76 -14.77 -2.98
C ASP A 53 1.22 -14.62 -2.98
N ALA A 54 0.52 -15.75 -3.14
CA ALA A 54 -0.94 -15.76 -3.24
C ALA A 54 -1.62 -15.23 -1.97
N GLN A 55 -1.13 -15.59 -0.80
CA GLN A 55 -1.70 -15.14 0.47
C GLN A 55 -1.60 -13.63 0.61
N THR A 56 -0.44 -13.06 0.28
CA THR A 56 -0.23 -11.62 0.32
C THR A 56 -1.10 -10.91 -0.71
N ALA A 57 -1.21 -11.47 -1.93
CA ALA A 57 -2.05 -10.88 -2.97
C ALA A 57 -3.52 -10.82 -2.55
N VAL A 58 -4.04 -11.88 -1.93
CA VAL A 58 -5.40 -11.89 -1.41
C VAL A 58 -5.59 -10.83 -0.33
N ALA A 59 -4.64 -10.75 0.62
CA ALA A 59 -4.72 -9.78 1.72
C ALA A 59 -4.71 -8.34 1.20
N VAL A 60 -3.87 -8.03 0.23
CA VAL A 60 -3.79 -6.70 -0.37
C VAL A 60 -5.09 -6.37 -1.12
N THR A 61 -5.61 -7.32 -1.90
CA THR A 61 -6.85 -7.11 -2.67
C THR A 61 -8.04 -6.85 -1.73
N GLU A 62 -8.14 -7.60 -0.64
CA GLU A 62 -9.19 -7.38 0.35
C GLU A 62 -9.06 -6.02 1.01
N ALA A 63 -7.83 -5.60 1.32
CA ALA A 63 -7.56 -4.29 1.90
C ALA A 63 -7.95 -3.16 0.94
N VAL A 64 -7.73 -3.33 -0.38
CA VAL A 64 -8.15 -2.35 -1.39
C VAL A 64 -9.63 -2.05 -1.25
N GLY A 65 -10.47 -3.09 -1.17
CA GLY A 65 -11.91 -2.90 -1.04
C GLY A 65 -12.30 -2.18 0.25
N LYS A 66 -11.68 -2.56 1.36
CA LYS A 66 -11.94 -1.93 2.67
C LYS A 66 -11.54 -0.46 2.68
N VAL A 67 -10.34 -0.16 2.18
CA VAL A 67 -9.84 1.22 2.12
C VAL A 67 -10.68 2.06 1.17
N ALA A 68 -11.06 1.53 0.01
CA ALA A 68 -11.89 2.26 -0.95
C ALA A 68 -13.24 2.66 -0.35
N ARG A 69 -13.87 1.77 0.40
CA ARG A 69 -15.13 2.07 1.08
C ARG A 69 -14.93 3.08 2.20
N GLN A 70 -13.89 2.92 2.99
CA GLN A 70 -13.56 3.83 4.09
C GLN A 70 -13.27 5.24 3.59
N GLU A 71 -12.56 5.37 2.46
CA GLU A 71 -12.19 6.67 1.89
C GLU A 71 -13.29 7.26 1.00
N GLY A 72 -14.40 6.55 0.83
CA GLY A 72 -15.57 7.06 0.11
C GLY A 72 -15.41 7.06 -1.40
N VAL A 73 -14.52 6.27 -1.98
CA VAL A 73 -14.30 6.24 -3.42
C VAL A 73 -14.82 4.97 -4.10
N SER A 74 -15.46 4.08 -3.33
CA SER A 74 -15.91 2.79 -3.88
C SER A 74 -17.00 2.92 -4.93
N VAL A 75 -17.81 3.99 -4.87
CA VAL A 75 -18.91 4.22 -5.82
C VAL A 75 -18.43 5.02 -7.03
N SER A 76 -17.74 6.15 -6.80
CA SER A 76 -17.26 7.00 -7.90
C SER A 76 -16.11 6.35 -8.68
N GLY A 77 -15.37 5.50 -8.03
CA GLY A 77 -14.29 4.75 -8.67
C GLY A 77 -12.90 5.13 -8.19
N PHE A 78 -11.96 4.23 -8.46
CA PHE A 78 -10.56 4.41 -8.07
C PHE A 78 -9.69 3.56 -8.99
N ARG A 79 -8.39 3.80 -8.93
CA ARG A 79 -7.39 3.05 -9.67
C ARG A 79 -6.42 2.41 -8.69
N VAL A 80 -6.02 1.17 -8.98
CA VAL A 80 -4.97 0.48 -8.23
C VAL A 80 -3.74 0.37 -9.13
N VAL A 81 -2.59 0.78 -8.60
CA VAL A 81 -1.34 0.79 -9.35
C VAL A 81 -0.26 0.09 -8.53
N THR A 82 0.52 -0.75 -9.19
CA THR A 82 1.75 -1.28 -8.62
C THR A 82 2.89 -1.00 -9.59
N ASN A 83 4.01 -0.53 -9.07
CA ASN A 83 5.17 -0.16 -9.88
C ASN A 83 6.25 -1.22 -9.71
N CYS A 84 6.83 -1.65 -10.83
CA CYS A 84 7.87 -2.67 -10.84
C CYS A 84 9.01 -2.24 -11.75
N GLY A 85 10.18 -2.07 -11.16
CA GLY A 85 11.39 -1.72 -11.89
C GLY A 85 11.38 -0.28 -12.42
N ARG A 86 12.46 0.05 -13.14
CA ARG A 86 12.66 1.41 -13.66
C ARG A 86 11.58 1.84 -14.64
N ASP A 87 11.24 0.97 -15.57
CA ASP A 87 10.25 1.31 -16.61
C ASP A 87 8.82 1.40 -16.04
N GLY A 88 8.58 0.82 -14.87
CA GLY A 88 7.33 0.93 -14.14
C GLY A 88 7.31 2.07 -13.12
N ALA A 89 8.34 2.92 -13.12
CA ALA A 89 8.48 4.06 -12.20
C ALA A 89 8.53 3.65 -10.71
N GLN A 90 9.11 2.48 -10.41
CA GLN A 90 9.32 2.06 -9.03
C GLN A 90 10.45 2.91 -8.43
N SER A 91 10.10 3.76 -7.45
CA SER A 91 11.06 4.63 -6.78
C SER A 91 11.51 4.09 -5.42
N VAL A 92 10.76 3.17 -4.86
CA VAL A 92 11.04 2.61 -3.53
C VAL A 92 10.97 1.09 -3.55
#